data_87e3866a1779313f0f0f6a15b139ae12
#
_entry.id   87e3866a1779313f0f0f6a15b139ae12
#
_cell.length_a   1.000
_cell.length_b   1.000
_cell.length_c   1.000
_cell.angle_alpha   90.00
_cell.angle_beta   90.00
_cell.angle_gamma   90.00
#
_symmetry.space_group_name_H-M   'P 1'
#
loop_
_entity.id
_entity.type
_entity.pdbx_description
1 polymer ?
#
loop_
_entity_poly.entity_id
_entity_poly.type
_entity_poly.pdbx_seq_one_letter_code
_entity_poly.pdbx_strand_id
1 'polypeptide(L)'
;MAKINLKELSLLQMDGSTHTVDIREEACKNLYWHHDKEMVMFQQRLWQGETELSPDEEKIIRQMIDPWPWVTRDAIEKQLAKK
;
A
#
# COMPACT_ATOMS: atom_id res chain seq x y z
N MET A 1 14.02 -2.73 -6.92
CA MET A 1 13.14 -1.80 -6.22
C MET A 1 11.91 -2.53 -5.74
N ALA A 2 11.31 -2.06 -4.65
CA ALA A 2 10.08 -2.66 -4.14
C ALA A 2 8.91 -2.34 -5.07
N LYS A 3 7.91 -3.20 -5.07
CA LYS A 3 6.67 -3.00 -5.84
C LYS A 3 5.48 -3.16 -4.92
N ILE A 4 4.41 -2.44 -5.20
CA ILE A 4 3.17 -2.53 -4.45
C ILE A 4 1.99 -2.51 -5.41
N ASN A 5 0.94 -3.27 -5.09
CA ASN A 5 -0.30 -3.25 -5.84
C ASN A 5 -1.48 -3.21 -4.85
N LEU A 6 -1.98 -2.00 -4.62
CA LEU A 6 -3.08 -1.78 -3.67
C LEU A 6 -4.43 -2.27 -4.21
N LYS A 7 -4.52 -2.51 -5.51
CA LYS A 7 -5.74 -3.03 -6.13
C LYS A 7 -5.92 -4.53 -5.84
N GLU A 8 -4.82 -5.25 -5.63
CA GLU A 8 -4.84 -6.69 -5.41
C GLU A 8 -4.01 -7.03 -4.17
N LEU A 9 -4.55 -6.75 -3.01
CA LEU A 9 -3.90 -7.04 -1.73
C LEU A 9 -4.50 -8.30 -1.12
N SER A 10 -3.65 -9.28 -0.81
CA SER A 10 -4.10 -10.55 -0.22
C SER A 10 -4.08 -10.46 1.29
N LEU A 11 -5.26 -10.49 1.91
CA LEU A 11 -5.41 -10.45 3.36
C LEU A 11 -5.65 -11.84 3.92
N LEU A 12 -4.99 -12.15 5.05
CA LEU A 12 -5.20 -13.39 5.78
C LEU A 12 -6.53 -13.31 6.53
N GLN A 13 -7.37 -14.34 6.34
CA GLN A 13 -8.64 -14.44 7.04
C GLN A 13 -8.49 -15.23 8.35
N MET A 14 -9.49 -15.14 9.20
CA MET A 14 -9.49 -15.83 10.49
C MET A 14 -9.43 -17.35 10.36
N ASP A 15 -9.93 -17.91 9.25
CA ASP A 15 -9.91 -19.33 8.97
C ASP A 15 -8.62 -19.83 8.33
N GLY A 16 -7.64 -18.92 8.15
CA GLY A 16 -6.35 -19.25 7.53
C GLY A 16 -6.31 -19.10 6.02
N SER A 17 -7.44 -18.84 5.37
CA SER A 17 -7.47 -18.58 3.93
C SER A 17 -7.03 -17.13 3.63
N THR A 18 -6.80 -16.82 2.36
CA THR A 18 -6.50 -15.44 1.93
C THR A 18 -7.63 -14.91 1.07
N HIS A 19 -7.84 -13.59 1.16
CA HIS A 19 -8.85 -12.89 0.37
C HIS A 19 -8.22 -11.67 -0.29
N THR A 20 -8.45 -11.52 -1.60
CA THR A 20 -7.91 -10.38 -2.34
C THR A 20 -8.87 -9.20 -2.23
N VAL A 21 -8.34 -8.04 -1.82
CA VAL A 21 -9.14 -6.82 -1.65
C VAL A 21 -8.47 -5.65 -2.36
N ASP A 22 -9.27 -4.64 -2.69
CA ASP A 22 -8.81 -3.37 -3.25
C ASP A 22 -8.88 -2.32 -2.15
N ILE A 23 -7.71 -1.81 -1.73
CA ILE A 23 -7.62 -0.80 -0.67
C ILE A 23 -7.14 0.55 -1.20
N ARG A 24 -7.19 0.75 -2.52
CA ARG A 24 -6.70 2.01 -3.13
C ARG A 24 -7.38 3.23 -2.55
N GLU A 25 -8.68 3.15 -2.35
CA GLU A 25 -9.45 4.28 -1.83
C GLU A 25 -8.98 4.70 -0.44
N GLU A 26 -8.84 3.73 0.48
CA GLU A 26 -8.40 4.03 1.83
C GLU A 26 -6.96 4.52 1.89
N ALA A 27 -6.07 3.87 1.15
CA ALA A 27 -4.67 4.24 1.12
C ALA A 27 -4.46 5.64 0.52
N CYS A 28 -5.10 5.90 -0.62
CA CYS A 28 -4.95 7.18 -1.29
C CYS A 28 -5.58 8.33 -0.50
N LYS A 29 -6.66 8.06 0.22
CA LYS A 29 -7.28 9.04 1.10
C LYS A 29 -6.31 9.53 2.17
N ASN A 30 -5.53 8.63 2.76
CA ASN A 30 -4.54 9.00 3.75
C ASN A 30 -3.44 9.87 3.17
N LEU A 31 -2.97 9.55 1.95
CA LEU A 31 -1.93 10.34 1.29
C LEU A 31 -2.45 11.71 0.84
N TYR A 32 -3.71 11.80 0.46
CA TYR A 32 -4.32 13.04 -0.01
C TYR A 32 -4.25 14.15 1.04
N TRP A 33 -4.36 13.81 2.31
CA TRP A 33 -4.36 14.79 3.39
C TRP A 33 -3.02 15.49 3.61
N HIS A 34 -1.95 15.02 2.99
CA HIS A 34 -0.64 15.66 3.10
C HIS A 34 -0.46 16.87 2.18
N HIS A 35 -1.37 17.10 1.25
CA HIS A 35 -1.44 18.28 0.38
C HIS A 35 -0.16 18.64 -0.40
N ASP A 36 0.83 17.77 -0.38
CA ASP A 36 2.07 17.97 -1.14
C ASP A 36 1.86 17.52 -2.57
N LYS A 37 2.34 18.30 -3.54
CA LYS A 37 2.22 17.97 -4.96
C LYS A 37 2.81 16.60 -5.27
N GLU A 38 3.97 16.29 -4.69
CA GLU A 38 4.63 15.01 -4.92
C GLU A 38 3.80 13.86 -4.37
N MET A 39 3.15 14.07 -3.22
CA MET A 39 2.29 13.06 -2.61
C MET A 39 1.03 12.82 -3.43
N VAL A 40 0.45 13.88 -4.02
CA VAL A 40 -0.71 13.74 -4.90
C VAL A 40 -0.33 12.95 -6.16
N MET A 41 0.83 13.24 -6.74
CA MET A 41 1.31 12.50 -7.91
C MET A 41 1.60 11.03 -7.57
N PHE A 42 2.17 10.78 -6.41
CA PHE A 42 2.41 9.43 -5.92
C PHE A 42 1.10 8.67 -5.73
N GLN A 43 0.10 9.33 -5.15
CA GLN A 43 -1.23 8.77 -4.99
C GLN A 43 -1.83 8.34 -6.33
N GLN A 44 -1.69 9.18 -7.36
CA GLN A 44 -2.21 8.86 -8.70
C GLN A 44 -1.53 7.63 -9.28
N ARG A 45 -0.24 7.47 -9.05
CA ARG A 45 0.49 6.28 -9.49
C ARG A 45 -0.01 5.03 -8.76
N LEU A 46 -0.22 5.12 -7.45
CA LEU A 46 -0.73 4.01 -6.65
C LEU A 46 -2.13 3.59 -7.09
N TRP A 47 -2.94 4.55 -7.51
CA TRP A 47 -4.31 4.28 -7.95
C TRP A 47 -4.36 3.42 -9.21
N GLN A 48 -3.33 3.45 -10.04
CA GLN A 48 -3.29 2.70 -11.28
C GLN A 48 -3.02 1.21 -11.10
N GLY A 49 -2.64 0.78 -9.91
CA GLY A 49 -2.38 -0.63 -9.61
C GLY A 49 -0.93 -0.89 -9.26
N GLU A 50 -0.27 -1.83 -9.95
CA GLU A 50 1.11 -2.18 -9.66
C GLU A 50 2.03 -0.97 -9.87
N THR A 51 2.82 -0.64 -8.85
CA THR A 51 3.67 0.54 -8.84
C THR A 51 5.04 0.18 -8.28
N GLU A 52 6.10 0.57 -8.98
CA GLU A 52 7.46 0.46 -8.46
C GLU A 52 7.72 1.63 -7.52
N LEU A 53 8.38 1.33 -6.40
CA LEU A 53 8.66 2.31 -5.36
C LEU A 53 10.15 2.57 -5.24
N SER A 54 10.54 3.85 -5.16
CA SER A 54 11.88 4.22 -4.74
C SER A 54 12.05 3.95 -3.24
N PRO A 55 13.29 3.92 -2.71
CA PRO A 55 13.49 3.74 -1.26
C PRO A 55 12.75 4.77 -0.42
N ASP A 56 12.66 6.02 -0.86
CA ASP A 56 11.94 7.06 -0.14
C ASP A 56 10.44 6.82 -0.16
N GLU A 57 9.91 6.40 -1.30
CA GLU A 57 8.49 6.06 -1.43
C GLU A 57 8.12 4.85 -0.57
N GLU A 58 9.01 3.87 -0.49
CA GLU A 58 8.82 2.71 0.39
C GLU A 58 8.70 3.14 1.85
N LYS A 59 9.55 4.09 2.29
CA LYS A 59 9.46 4.63 3.65
C LYS A 59 8.12 5.31 3.91
N ILE A 60 7.62 6.06 2.94
CA ILE A 60 6.31 6.71 3.04
C ILE A 60 5.21 5.68 3.24
N ILE A 61 5.23 4.60 2.47
CA ILE A 61 4.25 3.53 2.61
C ILE A 61 4.35 2.88 3.98
N ARG A 62 5.54 2.58 4.46
CA ARG A 62 5.72 1.95 5.78
C ARG A 62 5.22 2.85 6.91
N GLN A 63 5.41 4.16 6.81
CA GLN A 63 4.89 5.11 7.79
C GLN A 63 3.36 5.21 7.72
N MET A 64 2.80 5.17 6.53
CA MET A 64 1.36 5.24 6.33
C MET A 64 0.64 4.05 6.96
N ILE A 65 1.21 2.85 6.82
CA ILE A 65 0.56 1.61 7.29
C ILE A 65 0.83 1.32 8.77
N ASP A 66 1.70 2.07 9.41
CA ASP A 66 2.09 1.82 10.80
C ASP A 66 0.89 1.75 11.76
N PRO A 67 -0.11 2.66 11.70
CA PRO A 67 -1.29 2.57 12.57
C PRO A 67 -2.34 1.57 12.11
N TRP A 68 -2.13 0.89 10.99
CA TRP A 68 -3.12 -0.01 10.42
C TRP A 68 -3.11 -1.37 11.13
N PRO A 69 -4.22 -2.14 11.04
CA PRO A 69 -4.28 -3.49 11.60
C PRO A 69 -3.17 -4.39 11.06
N TRP A 70 -2.67 -5.27 11.90
CA TRP A 70 -1.56 -6.16 11.55
C TRP A 70 -1.78 -6.92 10.25
N VAL A 71 -3.00 -7.41 10.01
CA VAL A 71 -3.31 -8.21 8.81
C VAL A 71 -3.03 -7.40 7.53
N THR A 72 -3.45 -6.15 7.51
CA THR A 72 -3.24 -5.27 6.34
C THR A 72 -1.76 -4.90 6.20
N ARG A 73 -1.11 -4.55 7.31
CA ARG A 73 0.32 -4.23 7.31
C ARG A 73 1.15 -5.39 6.80
N ASP A 74 0.88 -6.58 7.30
CA ASP A 74 1.60 -7.80 6.90
C ASP A 74 1.46 -8.06 5.40
N ALA A 75 0.26 -7.91 4.86
CA ALA A 75 0.00 -8.10 3.43
C ALA A 75 0.81 -7.12 2.58
N ILE A 76 0.88 -5.85 2.99
CA ILE A 76 1.65 -4.83 2.27
C ILE A 76 3.15 -5.12 2.39
N GLU A 77 3.62 -5.47 3.57
CA GLU A 77 5.04 -5.79 3.77
C GLU A 77 5.47 -6.99 2.92
N LYS A 78 4.60 -7.98 2.76
CA LYS A 78 4.89 -9.12 1.89
C LYS A 78 5.02 -8.70 0.43
N GLN A 79 4.19 -7.76 -0.02
CA GLN A 79 4.33 -7.22 -1.37
C GLN A 79 5.65 -6.46 -1.53
N LEU A 80 6.01 -5.65 -0.55
CA LEU A 80 7.25 -4.88 -0.58
C LEU A 80 8.48 -5.78 -0.58
N ALA A 81 8.39 -6.94 0.02
CA ALA A 81 9.49 -7.91 0.07
C ALA A 81 9.70 -8.66 -1.25
N LYS A 82 8.68 -8.69 -2.11
CA LYS A 82 8.82 -9.32 -3.44
C LYS A 82 9.65 -8.43 -4.35
N LYS A 83 10.67 -9.00 -4.93
CA LYS A 83 11.55 -8.30 -5.86
C LYS A 83 11.26 -8.71 -7.29
#